data_f903199286f1267e44428fc4698711e7
#
_entry.id   f903199286f1267e44428fc4698711e7
#
_cell.length_a   1.000
_cell.length_b   1.000
_cell.length_c   1.000
_cell.angle_alpha   90.00
_cell.angle_beta   90.00
_cell.angle_gamma   90.00
#
_symmetry.space_group_name_H-M   'P 1'
#
loop_
_entity.id
_entity.type
_entity.pdbx_description
1 polymer ?
#
loop_
_entity_poly.entity_id
_entity_poly.type
_entity_poly.pdbx_seq_one_letter_code
_entity_poly.pdbx_strand_id
1 'polypeptide(L)'
;MSHTAKTETPAARANAWLNGAGLRPTRQRKALAELLIGDGRNRHVTAEHLFEAAKGAGAPVSLATVYNTLKCFTESGLLTEIAVDGARSYFDTRTEEHPHFYWEDENRLTDAPADAIEFARIPDAPEGMEISKIDIVIRLQKR
;
A
#
# COMPACT_ATOMS: atom_id res chain seq x y z
N MET A 1 1.76 -10.31 -32.54
CA MET A 1 2.80 -10.52 -31.80
C MET A 1 2.89 -9.62 -30.63
N SER A 2 2.77 -10.11 -29.54
CA SER A 2 2.80 -9.32 -28.34
C SER A 2 4.12 -9.47 -27.63
N HIS A 3 4.74 -8.36 -27.30
CA HIS A 3 5.97 -8.38 -26.57
C HIS A 3 5.86 -7.66 -25.26
N THR A 4 4.65 -7.29 -24.88
CA THR A 4 4.45 -6.48 -23.69
C THR A 4 5.05 -7.11 -22.46
N ALA A 5 4.80 -8.40 -22.26
CA ALA A 5 5.31 -9.09 -21.09
C ALA A 5 6.83 -9.12 -21.07
N LYS A 6 7.47 -9.19 -22.23
CA LYS A 6 8.92 -9.24 -22.31
C LYS A 6 9.58 -7.90 -22.02
N THR A 7 8.85 -6.81 -22.24
CA THR A 7 9.38 -5.47 -22.00
C THR A 7 9.04 -4.90 -20.65
N GLU A 8 8.25 -5.64 -19.87
CA GLU A 8 7.86 -5.22 -18.54
C GLU A 8 9.01 -5.43 -17.56
N THR A 9 9.73 -4.37 -17.26
CA THR A 9 10.80 -4.39 -16.26
C THR A 9 10.30 -3.71 -14.99
N PRO A 10 10.96 -3.94 -13.85
CA PRO A 10 10.60 -3.20 -12.63
C PRO A 10 10.60 -1.68 -12.84
N ALA A 11 11.60 -1.17 -13.57
CA ALA A 11 11.66 0.26 -13.84
C ALA A 11 10.50 0.73 -14.72
N ALA A 12 10.14 -0.05 -15.74
CA ALA A 12 9.02 0.30 -16.61
C ALA A 12 7.69 0.29 -15.84
N ARG A 13 7.48 -0.71 -14.99
CA ARG A 13 6.28 -0.77 -14.15
C ARG A 13 6.21 0.42 -13.22
N ALA A 14 7.32 0.77 -12.59
CA ALA A 14 7.38 1.91 -11.67
C ALA A 14 7.06 3.21 -12.40
N ASN A 15 7.65 3.43 -13.57
CA ASN A 15 7.39 4.64 -14.35
C ASN A 15 5.93 4.74 -14.76
N ALA A 16 5.34 3.65 -15.25
CA ALA A 16 3.94 3.63 -15.66
C ALA A 16 3.01 3.89 -14.48
N TRP A 17 3.32 3.30 -13.33
CA TRP A 17 2.54 3.46 -12.11
C TRP A 17 2.53 4.91 -11.64
N LEU A 18 3.71 5.54 -11.61
CA LEU A 18 3.84 6.93 -11.21
C LEU A 18 3.17 7.88 -12.19
N ASN A 19 3.42 7.66 -13.49
CA ASN A 19 2.81 8.50 -14.52
C ASN A 19 1.30 8.39 -14.54
N GLY A 20 0.77 7.20 -14.29
CA GLY A 20 -0.68 6.99 -14.23
C GLY A 20 -1.36 7.77 -13.10
N ALA A 21 -0.62 8.11 -12.06
CA ALA A 21 -1.12 8.91 -10.95
C ALA A 21 -0.76 10.41 -11.09
N GLY A 22 -0.15 10.78 -12.20
CA GLY A 22 0.26 12.16 -12.43
C GLY A 22 1.48 12.58 -11.64
N LEU A 23 2.28 11.61 -11.18
CA LEU A 23 3.47 11.90 -10.38
C LEU A 23 4.72 11.83 -11.26
N ARG A 24 5.57 12.84 -11.14
CA ARG A 24 6.83 12.84 -11.86
C ARG A 24 7.77 11.77 -11.28
N PRO A 25 8.37 10.91 -12.13
CA PRO A 25 9.27 9.86 -11.65
C PRO A 25 10.64 10.42 -11.26
N THR A 26 10.76 10.92 -10.03
CA THR A 26 12.05 11.31 -9.50
C THR A 26 12.83 10.06 -9.12
N ARG A 27 14.14 10.22 -8.91
CA ARG A 27 14.99 9.09 -8.52
C ARG A 27 14.46 8.35 -7.30
N GLN A 28 14.09 9.07 -6.26
CA GLN A 28 13.59 8.47 -5.02
C GLN A 28 12.23 7.81 -5.20
N ARG A 29 11.32 8.47 -5.92
CA ARG A 29 10.01 7.88 -6.20
C ARG A 29 10.14 6.59 -7.00
N LYS A 30 11.00 6.60 -8.02
CA LYS A 30 11.23 5.41 -8.85
C LYS A 30 11.80 4.27 -8.04
N ALA A 31 12.78 4.54 -7.20
CA ALA A 31 13.40 3.50 -6.38
C ALA A 31 12.37 2.84 -5.45
N LEU A 32 11.55 3.64 -4.78
CA LEU A 32 10.54 3.10 -3.88
C LEU A 32 9.39 2.43 -4.62
N ALA A 33 9.00 2.98 -5.77
CA ALA A 33 7.96 2.37 -6.61
C ALA A 33 8.39 1.00 -7.11
N GLU A 34 9.66 0.84 -7.51
CA GLU A 34 10.17 -0.46 -7.94
C GLU A 34 10.09 -1.51 -6.84
N LEU A 35 10.38 -1.10 -5.61
CA LEU A 35 10.29 -2.01 -4.46
C LEU A 35 8.84 -2.39 -4.15
N LEU A 36 7.91 -1.48 -4.40
CA LEU A 36 6.50 -1.72 -4.10
C LEU A 36 5.79 -2.55 -5.16
N ILE A 37 6.00 -2.23 -6.44
CA ILE A 37 5.23 -2.87 -7.52
C ILE A 37 6.08 -3.38 -8.69
N GLY A 38 7.39 -3.30 -8.56
CA GLY A 38 8.28 -3.65 -9.68
C GLY A 38 8.17 -5.09 -10.16
N ASP A 39 7.77 -6.01 -9.29
CA ASP A 39 7.58 -7.41 -9.67
C ASP A 39 6.15 -7.72 -10.12
N GLY A 40 5.28 -6.71 -10.18
CA GLY A 40 3.90 -6.87 -10.60
C GLY A 40 2.99 -7.47 -9.53
N ARG A 41 3.46 -7.62 -8.31
CA ARG A 41 2.68 -8.20 -7.21
C ARG A 41 2.21 -7.15 -6.23
N ASN A 42 1.05 -7.42 -5.64
CA ASN A 42 0.55 -6.58 -4.56
C ASN A 42 1.26 -6.93 -3.25
N ARG A 43 1.38 -5.95 -2.36
CA ARG A 43 2.00 -6.15 -1.06
C ARG A 43 1.53 -5.12 -0.05
N HIS A 44 1.77 -5.45 1.21
CA HIS A 44 1.54 -4.57 2.34
C HIS A 44 2.89 -4.28 2.96
N VAL A 45 3.22 -3.03 3.18
CA VAL A 45 4.49 -2.66 3.80
C VAL A 45 4.26 -1.62 4.89
N THR A 46 5.11 -1.65 5.91
CA THR A 46 5.26 -0.50 6.80
C THR A 46 6.35 0.40 6.23
N ALA A 47 6.42 1.63 6.70
CA ALA A 47 7.49 2.53 6.27
C ALA A 47 8.86 1.94 6.61
N GLU A 48 8.98 1.32 7.78
CA GLU A 48 10.24 0.71 8.21
C GLU A 48 10.64 -0.46 7.31
N HIS A 49 9.67 -1.31 6.92
CA HIS A 49 9.94 -2.41 5.99
C HIS A 49 10.46 -1.88 4.66
N LEU A 50 9.83 -0.83 4.15
CA LEU A 50 10.24 -0.26 2.86
C LEU A 50 11.61 0.40 2.98
N PHE A 51 11.88 1.06 4.10
CA PHE A 51 13.18 1.66 4.35
C PHE A 51 14.29 0.61 4.34
N GLU A 52 14.08 -0.52 5.05
CA GLU A 52 15.06 -1.60 5.09
C GLU A 52 15.25 -2.23 3.71
N ALA A 53 14.18 -2.39 2.95
CA ALA A 53 14.27 -2.91 1.59
C ALA A 53 15.07 -1.95 0.69
N ALA A 54 14.88 -0.65 0.86
CA ALA A 54 15.63 0.35 0.09
C ALA A 54 17.12 0.30 0.44
N LYS A 55 17.45 0.15 1.71
CA LYS A 55 18.85 -0.01 2.13
C LYS A 55 19.47 -1.24 1.49
N GLY A 56 18.77 -2.37 1.54
CA GLY A 56 19.24 -3.61 0.95
C GLY A 56 19.42 -3.53 -0.56
N ALA A 57 18.66 -2.67 -1.22
CA ALA A 57 18.76 -2.47 -2.67
C ALA A 57 19.78 -1.38 -3.03
N GLY A 58 20.42 -0.77 -2.04
CA GLY A 58 21.39 0.29 -2.30
C GLY A 58 20.76 1.63 -2.68
N ALA A 59 19.49 1.84 -2.39
CA ALA A 59 18.82 3.11 -2.68
C ALA A 59 19.06 4.07 -1.53
N PRO A 60 19.65 5.26 -1.80
CA PRO A 60 19.99 6.20 -0.73
C PRO A 60 18.81 7.07 -0.32
N VAL A 61 17.91 6.52 0.48
CA VAL A 61 16.77 7.28 0.99
C VAL A 61 16.78 7.23 2.53
N SER A 62 16.31 8.31 3.14
CA SER A 62 16.14 8.35 4.60
C SER A 62 14.77 7.83 4.97
N LEU A 63 14.60 7.46 6.24
CA LEU A 63 13.28 7.02 6.72
C LEU A 63 12.25 8.13 6.56
N ALA A 64 12.64 9.39 6.81
CA ALA A 64 11.73 10.52 6.61
C ALA A 64 11.27 10.62 5.16
N THR A 65 12.18 10.41 4.21
CA THR A 65 11.82 10.42 2.79
C THR A 65 10.87 9.29 2.46
N VAL A 66 11.07 8.10 3.07
CA VAL A 66 10.16 6.96 2.87
C VAL A 66 8.76 7.33 3.35
N TYR A 67 8.63 7.89 4.55
CA TYR A 67 7.33 8.30 5.08
C TYR A 67 6.67 9.33 4.17
N ASN A 68 7.42 10.36 3.76
CA ASN A 68 6.87 11.41 2.91
C ASN A 68 6.43 10.87 1.54
N THR A 69 7.20 9.94 0.99
CA THR A 69 6.88 9.34 -0.30
C THR A 69 5.64 8.45 -0.20
N LEU A 70 5.56 7.63 0.86
CA LEU A 70 4.37 6.80 1.08
C LEU A 70 3.11 7.65 1.24
N LYS A 71 3.23 8.78 1.94
CA LYS A 71 2.12 9.70 2.10
C LYS A 71 1.71 10.29 0.74
N CYS A 72 2.69 10.70 -0.06
CA CYS A 72 2.43 11.21 -1.40
C CYS A 72 1.72 10.17 -2.26
N PHE A 73 2.18 8.93 -2.24
CA PHE A 73 1.58 7.85 -3.02
C PHE A 73 0.15 7.56 -2.55
N THR A 74 -0.08 7.64 -1.25
CA THR A 74 -1.43 7.44 -0.70
C THR A 74 -2.37 8.55 -1.13
N GLU A 75 -1.92 9.79 -1.05
CA GLU A 75 -2.71 10.95 -1.47
C GLU A 75 -3.01 10.94 -2.97
N SER A 76 -2.14 10.32 -3.74
CA SER A 76 -2.32 10.23 -5.20
C SER A 76 -3.13 9.00 -5.62
N GLY A 77 -3.61 8.19 -4.67
CA GLY A 77 -4.43 7.04 -4.97
C GLY A 77 -3.66 5.78 -5.35
N LEU A 78 -2.33 5.78 -5.24
CA LEU A 78 -1.52 4.62 -5.56
C LEU A 78 -1.48 3.59 -4.44
N LEU A 79 -1.68 4.03 -3.21
CA LEU A 79 -1.66 3.17 -2.03
C LEU A 79 -2.86 3.46 -1.16
N THR A 80 -3.24 2.47 -0.37
CA THR A 80 -4.21 2.64 0.71
C THR A 80 -3.49 2.44 2.03
N GLU A 81 -3.70 3.34 2.97
CA GLU A 81 -3.12 3.21 4.30
C GLU A 81 -4.10 2.50 5.22
N ILE A 82 -3.63 1.49 5.93
CA ILE A 82 -4.42 0.75 6.91
C ILE A 82 -3.76 0.95 8.27
N ALA A 83 -4.43 1.68 9.15
CA ALA A 83 -3.96 1.91 10.51
C ALA A 83 -4.26 0.68 11.35
N VAL A 84 -3.25 0.12 12.00
CA VAL A 84 -3.40 -1.11 12.77
C VAL A 84 -3.47 -0.81 14.26
N ASP A 85 -2.56 0.00 14.75
CA ASP A 85 -2.61 0.47 16.14
C ASP A 85 -1.74 1.72 16.24
N GLY A 86 -2.07 2.60 17.19
CA GLY A 86 -1.27 3.77 17.50
C GLY A 86 -0.66 4.44 16.28
N ALA A 87 0.67 4.42 16.24
CA ALA A 87 1.41 5.04 15.13
C ALA A 87 1.72 4.07 13.99
N ARG A 88 1.31 2.80 14.11
CA ARG A 88 1.65 1.80 13.10
C ARG A 88 0.61 1.75 11.99
N SER A 89 1.08 1.93 10.75
CA SER A 89 0.26 1.81 9.56
C SER A 89 0.94 0.91 8.55
N TYR A 90 0.11 0.23 7.77
CA TYR A 90 0.56 -0.50 6.59
C TYR A 90 0.09 0.24 5.35
N PHE A 91 0.86 0.13 4.29
CA PHE A 91 0.52 0.74 3.01
C PHE A 91 0.34 -0.40 2.01
N ASP A 92 -0.83 -0.44 1.39
CA ASP A 92 -1.25 -1.54 0.52
C ASP A 92 -1.28 -1.06 -0.92
N THR A 93 -0.61 -1.80 -1.80
CA THR A 93 -0.62 -1.49 -3.23
C THR A 93 -1.95 -1.88 -3.89
N ARG A 94 -2.73 -2.74 -3.25
CA ARG A 94 -4.07 -3.08 -3.71
C ARG A 94 -5.04 -2.06 -3.14
N THR A 95 -5.55 -1.18 -4.00
CA THR A 95 -6.31 -0.01 -3.54
C THR A 95 -7.82 -0.21 -3.45
N GLU A 96 -8.37 -1.28 -4.00
CA GLU A 96 -9.78 -1.57 -3.81
C GLU A 96 -10.04 -1.99 -2.37
N GLU A 97 -11.20 -1.61 -1.85
CA GLU A 97 -11.53 -1.91 -0.46
C GLU A 97 -11.67 -3.42 -0.23
N HIS A 98 -11.01 -3.91 0.79
CA HIS A 98 -11.09 -5.30 1.20
C HIS A 98 -10.69 -5.39 2.66
N PRO A 99 -11.22 -6.40 3.40
CA PRO A 99 -10.83 -6.59 4.79
C PRO A 99 -9.44 -7.18 4.89
N HIS A 100 -8.83 -7.01 6.07
CA HIS A 100 -7.50 -7.54 6.33
C HIS A 100 -7.50 -8.34 7.62
N PHE A 101 -6.65 -9.36 7.69
CA PHE A 101 -6.28 -10.02 8.93
C PHE A 101 -5.01 -9.35 9.46
N TYR A 102 -5.00 -9.02 10.74
CA TYR A 102 -3.79 -8.60 11.41
C TYR A 102 -3.38 -9.69 12.40
N TRP A 103 -2.23 -10.30 12.14
CA TRP A 103 -1.69 -11.39 12.95
C TRP A 103 -0.89 -10.78 14.09
N GLU A 104 -1.52 -10.66 15.25
CA GLU A 104 -0.93 -9.93 16.37
C GLU A 104 0.40 -10.52 16.84
N ASP A 105 0.50 -11.85 16.85
CA ASP A 105 1.73 -12.51 17.30
C ASP A 105 2.89 -12.35 16.32
N GLU A 106 2.60 -12.08 15.07
CA GLU A 106 3.59 -12.00 14.00
C GLU A 106 3.79 -10.58 13.47
N ASN A 107 3.00 -9.63 13.92
CA ASN A 107 2.99 -8.26 13.41
C ASN A 107 2.93 -8.23 11.88
N ARG A 108 1.95 -8.94 11.33
CA ARG A 108 1.82 -9.10 9.88
C ARG A 108 0.39 -8.83 9.45
N LEU A 109 0.24 -8.16 8.31
CA LEU A 109 -1.06 -7.88 7.71
C LEU A 109 -1.23 -8.72 6.46
N THR A 110 -2.36 -9.38 6.31
CA THR A 110 -2.70 -10.14 5.10
C THR A 110 -4.13 -9.82 4.69
N ASP A 111 -4.48 -10.13 3.43
CA ASP A 111 -5.84 -9.94 2.96
C ASP A 111 -6.76 -10.97 3.58
N ALA A 112 -7.97 -10.56 3.93
CA ALA A 112 -9.05 -11.46 4.29
C ALA A 112 -10.01 -11.57 3.11
N PRO A 113 -10.81 -12.66 3.03
CA PRO A 113 -11.75 -12.80 1.91
C PRO A 113 -12.79 -11.67 1.91
N ALA A 114 -12.86 -10.95 0.79
CA ALA A 114 -13.76 -9.80 0.67
C ALA A 114 -15.23 -10.22 0.73
N ASP A 115 -15.55 -11.39 0.21
CA ASP A 115 -16.92 -11.89 0.13
C ASP A 115 -17.40 -12.55 1.43
N ALA A 116 -16.53 -12.66 2.43
CA ALA A 116 -16.90 -13.26 3.72
C ALA A 116 -17.58 -12.26 4.66
N ILE A 117 -17.59 -10.98 4.31
CA ILE A 117 -18.15 -9.94 5.16
C ILE A 117 -19.23 -9.19 4.39
N GLU A 118 -20.40 -9.11 5.01
CA GLU A 118 -21.49 -8.32 4.46
C GLU A 118 -21.99 -7.35 5.51
N PHE A 119 -22.24 -6.12 5.10
CA PHE A 119 -22.84 -5.13 5.99
C PHE A 119 -24.36 -5.19 5.82
N ALA A 120 -25.05 -5.58 6.87
CA ALA A 120 -26.50 -5.49 6.86
C ALA A 120 -26.95 -4.04 6.86
N ARG A 121 -26.12 -3.16 7.43
CA ARG A 121 -26.45 -1.76 7.56
C ARG A 121 -25.18 -0.93 7.79
N ILE A 122 -25.13 0.22 7.15
CA ILE A 122 -24.05 1.19 7.35
C ILE A 122 -24.73 2.47 7.87
N PRO A 123 -24.27 3.05 8.98
CA PRO A 123 -24.88 4.28 9.50
C PRO A 123 -24.69 5.43 8.53
N ASP A 124 -25.64 6.35 8.52
CA ASP A 124 -25.54 7.55 7.73
C ASP A 124 -24.45 8.44 8.32
N ALA A 125 -23.75 9.16 7.46
CA ALA A 125 -22.81 10.15 7.94
C ALA A 125 -23.55 11.29 8.65
N PRO A 126 -22.95 11.91 9.67
CA PRO A 126 -23.54 13.11 10.27
C PRO A 126 -23.73 14.21 9.25
N GLU A 127 -24.65 15.12 9.53
CA GLU A 127 -24.95 16.23 8.63
C GLU A 127 -23.68 17.01 8.29
N GLY A 128 -23.50 17.29 6.99
CA GLY A 128 -22.33 18.01 6.51
C GLY A 128 -21.09 17.14 6.33
N MET A 129 -21.20 15.84 6.61
CA MET A 129 -20.07 14.91 6.50
C MET A 129 -20.38 13.80 5.51
N GLU A 130 -19.34 13.16 5.03
CA GLU A 130 -19.49 11.97 4.20
C GLU A 130 -18.51 10.91 4.66
N ILE A 131 -18.84 9.65 4.44
CA ILE A 131 -17.94 8.54 4.80
C ILE A 131 -16.88 8.45 3.73
N SER A 132 -15.62 8.67 4.10
CA SER A 132 -14.53 8.58 3.13
C SER A 132 -14.13 7.12 2.86
N LYS A 133 -14.12 6.30 3.90
CA LYS A 133 -13.88 4.86 3.74
C LYS A 133 -14.19 4.13 5.05
N ILE A 134 -14.35 2.82 4.92
CA ILE A 134 -14.53 1.94 6.06
C ILE A 134 -13.40 0.91 6.01
N ASP A 135 -12.60 0.85 7.05
CA ASP A 135 -11.53 -0.14 7.14
C ASP A 135 -11.95 -1.25 8.09
N ILE A 136 -11.71 -2.49 7.67
CA ILE A 136 -11.97 -3.66 8.51
C ILE A 136 -10.66 -4.37 8.77
N VAL A 137 -10.28 -4.39 10.03
CA VAL A 137 -9.08 -5.10 10.47
C VAL A 137 -9.53 -6.16 11.48
N ILE A 138 -9.34 -7.41 11.09
CA ILE A 138 -9.70 -8.55 11.93
C ILE A 138 -8.43 -9.00 12.64
N ARG A 139 -8.42 -8.86 13.95
CA ARG A 139 -7.23 -9.17 14.74
C ARG A 139 -7.22 -10.63 15.12
N LEU A 140 -6.12 -11.29 14.81
CA LEU A 140 -5.93 -12.71 15.08
C LEU A 140 -4.90 -12.90 16.19
N GLN A 141 -5.21 -13.78 17.11
CA GLN A 141 -4.29 -14.18 18.15
C GLN A 141 -4.35 -15.69 18.28
N LYS A 142 -3.25 -16.29 18.74
CA LYS A 142 -3.22 -17.73 18.94
C LYS A 142 -4.10 -18.11 20.10
N ARG A 143 -4.73 -19.28 20.00
CA ARG A 143 -5.54 -19.84 21.07
C ARG A 143 -4.69 -20.34 22.22
#